data_82ac6d3fe5a0d24341352ac51b0286c6
#
_entry.id   82ac6d3fe5a0d24341352ac51b0286c6
#
_cell.length_a   1.000
_cell.length_b   1.000
_cell.length_c   1.000
_cell.angle_alpha   90.00
_cell.angle_beta   90.00
_cell.angle_gamma   90.00
#
_symmetry.space_group_name_H-M   'P 1'
#
loop_
_entity.id
_entity.type
_entity.pdbx_description
1 polymer ?
#
loop_
_entity_poly.entity_id
_entity_poly.type
_entity_poly.pdbx_seq_one_letter_code
_entity_poly.pdbx_strand_id
1 'polypeptide(L)'
;MCASLRINKPESYFDLKISIASTSYLAIPTLDQLHKEGHFLSLITKPRTKSGRGRSEKITEIEERASQLNIEVFYHDNDRGLSDFLSKNEIDLVITIAYGKLINEPSLSIPRYGWLNLHFSLLPKFRGAAPVQRAILAGENRTGITIFKLDSGMDTGPIYLQQQYDISNLNTGEVLDIFAKLGALAFIEVLKDISNESTPIPQSGEASLARKVLKEETEINWHAEAAFNERKIRAFTPKPGAWTNFGGKRLRIEKAKLSAESGSPGTILKLDPLLVACKQGAIEILSVCPEGSRSMDAQDWIRGARISSGASFG
;
A
#
# COMPACT_ATOMS: atom_id res chain seq x y z
N MET A 1 40.26 -28.57 -7.53
CA MET A 1 40.34 -27.22 -8.14
C MET A 1 38.99 -26.93 -8.77
N CYS A 2 38.06 -26.29 -8.05
CA CYS A 2 36.78 -25.82 -8.60
C CYS A 2 36.97 -24.36 -9.04
N ALA A 3 37.03 -24.16 -10.38
CA ALA A 3 37.01 -22.81 -10.93
C ALA A 3 35.58 -22.26 -10.82
N SER A 4 35.43 -21.25 -9.99
CA SER A 4 34.19 -20.45 -9.94
C SER A 4 34.05 -19.70 -11.26
N LEU A 5 33.06 -20.08 -12.05
CA LEU A 5 32.58 -19.29 -13.20
C LEU A 5 32.13 -17.92 -12.70
N ARG A 6 33.00 -16.90 -12.81
CA ARG A 6 32.57 -15.51 -12.76
C ARG A 6 31.75 -15.25 -14.02
N ILE A 7 30.45 -15.13 -13.88
CA ILE A 7 29.58 -14.58 -14.91
C ILE A 7 30.05 -13.12 -15.10
N ASN A 8 30.61 -12.81 -16.27
CA ASN A 8 30.96 -11.45 -16.66
C ASN A 8 29.68 -10.60 -16.63
N LYS A 9 29.52 -9.77 -15.59
CA LYS A 9 28.53 -8.69 -15.59
C LYS A 9 28.94 -7.70 -16.70
N PRO A 10 28.00 -7.19 -17.50
CA PRO A 10 28.29 -6.11 -18.43
C PRO A 10 28.79 -4.88 -17.62
N GLU A 11 29.84 -4.22 -18.09
CA GLU A 11 30.59 -3.12 -17.44
C GLU A 11 29.79 -1.84 -17.15
N SER A 12 28.45 -1.83 -17.23
CA SER A 12 27.60 -0.63 -17.12
C SER A 12 26.65 -0.59 -15.90
N TYR A 13 26.74 -1.53 -14.96
CA TYR A 13 25.99 -1.44 -13.71
C TYR A 13 26.90 -0.98 -12.59
N PHE A 14 26.79 0.31 -12.22
CA PHE A 14 27.41 0.84 -11.02
C PHE A 14 26.93 0.05 -9.81
N ASP A 15 27.84 -0.44 -8.98
CA ASP A 15 27.55 -1.01 -7.65
C ASP A 15 27.12 0.15 -6.72
N LEU A 16 25.85 0.58 -6.86
CA LEU A 16 25.30 1.68 -6.06
C LEU A 16 25.13 1.26 -4.60
N LYS A 17 25.44 2.17 -3.68
CA LYS A 17 25.07 2.07 -2.27
C LYS A 17 23.65 2.61 -2.11
N ILE A 18 22.68 1.73 -1.98
CA ILE A 18 21.26 2.08 -1.94
C ILE A 18 20.69 1.82 -0.55
N SER A 19 20.02 2.81 0.04
CA SER A 19 19.20 2.60 1.24
C SER A 19 17.73 2.49 0.85
N ILE A 20 17.02 1.50 1.41
CA ILE A 20 15.57 1.40 1.29
C ILE A 20 14.95 1.92 2.60
N ALA A 21 14.15 3.00 2.51
CA ALA A 21 13.45 3.56 3.66
C ALA A 21 12.00 3.05 3.68
N SER A 22 11.69 2.16 4.63
CA SER A 22 10.35 1.56 4.75
C SER A 22 10.08 0.98 6.15
N THR A 23 8.78 0.84 6.46
CA THR A 23 8.27 0.05 7.60
C THR A 23 7.27 -1.01 7.14
N SER A 24 7.13 -1.21 5.82
CA SER A 24 6.08 -2.00 5.20
C SER A 24 6.63 -3.18 4.41
N TYR A 25 5.92 -4.30 4.44
CA TYR A 25 6.20 -5.46 3.60
C TYR A 25 6.17 -5.13 2.09
N LEU A 26 5.52 -4.05 1.70
CA LEU A 26 5.44 -3.61 0.30
C LEU A 26 6.82 -3.24 -0.30
N ALA A 27 7.82 -3.03 0.54
CA ALA A 27 9.19 -2.79 0.07
C ALA A 27 10.01 -4.08 -0.13
N ILE A 28 9.52 -5.24 0.32
CA ILE A 28 10.23 -6.52 0.21
C ILE A 28 10.53 -6.88 -1.25
N PRO A 29 9.59 -6.78 -2.21
CA PRO A 29 9.90 -7.09 -3.60
C PRO A 29 11.04 -6.24 -4.18
N THR A 30 11.11 -4.95 -3.82
CA THR A 30 12.19 -4.05 -4.26
C THR A 30 13.50 -4.41 -3.57
N LEU A 31 13.49 -4.71 -2.27
CA LEU A 31 14.66 -5.16 -1.52
C LEU A 31 15.26 -6.43 -2.15
N ASP A 32 14.43 -7.43 -2.40
CA ASP A 32 14.84 -8.71 -2.99
C ASP A 32 15.41 -8.53 -4.39
N GLN A 33 14.75 -7.70 -5.21
CA GLN A 33 15.18 -7.48 -6.59
C GLN A 33 16.54 -6.77 -6.62
N LEU A 34 16.73 -5.70 -5.84
CA LEU A 34 17.99 -4.97 -5.79
C LEU A 34 19.12 -5.80 -5.18
N HIS A 35 18.82 -6.64 -4.18
CA HIS A 35 19.79 -7.60 -3.64
C HIS A 35 20.24 -8.61 -4.69
N LYS A 36 19.32 -9.12 -5.49
CA LYS A 36 19.63 -10.03 -6.61
C LYS A 36 20.50 -9.39 -7.68
N GLU A 37 20.29 -8.10 -7.95
CA GLU A 37 21.13 -7.32 -8.88
C GLU A 37 22.55 -7.06 -8.33
N GLY A 38 22.78 -7.28 -7.02
CA GLY A 38 24.09 -7.18 -6.38
C GLY A 38 24.47 -5.78 -5.92
N HIS A 39 23.50 -4.90 -5.70
CA HIS A 39 23.74 -3.60 -5.08
C HIS A 39 24.10 -3.72 -3.60
N PHE A 40 24.87 -2.76 -3.06
CA PHE A 40 25.09 -2.61 -1.63
C PHE A 40 23.86 -2.01 -0.98
N LEU A 41 23.18 -2.78 -0.12
CA LEU A 41 21.90 -2.37 0.46
C LEU A 41 22.01 -2.10 1.95
N SER A 42 21.22 -1.11 2.40
CA SER A 42 20.85 -0.92 3.80
C SER A 42 19.36 -0.63 3.93
N LEU A 43 18.78 -0.93 5.09
CA LEU A 43 17.39 -0.63 5.41
C LEU A 43 17.33 0.53 6.41
N ILE A 44 16.62 1.58 6.07
CA ILE A 44 16.24 2.67 6.96
C ILE A 44 14.81 2.41 7.44
N THR A 45 14.61 2.25 8.75
CA THR A 45 13.28 2.00 9.31
C THR A 45 13.03 2.86 10.55
N LYS A 46 11.82 2.81 11.10
CA LYS A 46 11.49 3.51 12.34
C LYS A 46 11.97 2.72 13.56
N PRO A 47 12.30 3.38 14.66
CA PRO A 47 12.56 2.69 15.92
C PRO A 47 11.40 1.76 16.30
N ARG A 48 11.73 0.60 16.83
CA ARG A 48 10.73 -0.37 17.28
C ARG A 48 9.91 0.22 18.42
N THR A 49 8.60 0.04 18.36
CA THR A 49 7.68 0.46 19.41
C THR A 49 7.13 -0.75 20.15
N LYS A 50 7.02 -0.63 21.47
CA LYS A 50 6.40 -1.66 22.29
C LYS A 50 4.89 -1.67 22.04
N SER A 51 4.35 -2.77 21.54
CA SER A 51 2.94 -2.91 21.22
C SER A 51 2.34 -4.19 21.83
N GLY A 52 1.00 -4.17 22.06
CA GLY A 52 0.27 -5.33 22.57
C GLY A 52 0.29 -5.50 24.09
N ARG A 53 -0.51 -6.46 24.60
CA ARG A 53 -0.69 -6.73 26.03
C ARG A 53 0.59 -7.20 26.76
N GLY A 54 1.63 -7.63 26.04
CA GLY A 54 2.92 -8.07 26.60
C GLY A 54 4.06 -7.09 26.43
N ARG A 55 3.84 -5.89 25.86
CA ARG A 55 4.89 -4.86 25.60
C ARG A 55 6.15 -5.39 24.88
N SER A 56 6.03 -6.43 24.06
CA SER A 56 7.13 -6.89 23.22
C SER A 56 7.36 -5.94 22.05
N GLU A 57 8.63 -5.73 21.70
CA GLU A 57 8.99 -5.02 20.48
C GLU A 57 8.63 -5.89 19.28
N LYS A 58 7.83 -5.34 18.35
CA LYS A 58 7.45 -6.06 17.14
C LYS A 58 8.44 -5.72 16.03
N ILE A 59 9.11 -6.74 15.51
CA ILE A 59 9.92 -6.66 14.30
C ILE A 59 8.98 -6.59 13.11
N THR A 60 9.26 -5.71 12.14
CA THR A 60 8.49 -5.63 10.91
C THR A 60 8.92 -6.70 9.91
N GLU A 61 8.03 -7.10 9.00
CA GLU A 61 8.33 -8.12 7.99
C GLU A 61 9.53 -7.73 7.12
N ILE A 62 9.70 -6.44 6.83
CA ILE A 62 10.87 -5.97 6.07
C ILE A 62 12.17 -6.04 6.87
N GLU A 63 12.14 -5.80 8.21
CA GLU A 63 13.31 -5.99 9.06
C GLU A 63 13.71 -7.47 9.14
N GLU A 64 12.73 -8.37 9.26
CA GLU A 64 12.97 -9.82 9.21
C GLU A 64 13.63 -10.22 7.89
N ARG A 65 13.12 -9.67 6.77
CA ARG A 65 13.69 -9.95 5.45
C ARG A 65 15.10 -9.39 5.28
N ALA A 66 15.36 -8.17 5.73
CA ALA A 66 16.69 -7.57 5.73
C ALA A 66 17.70 -8.40 6.54
N SER A 67 17.28 -8.89 7.72
CA SER A 67 18.10 -9.78 8.56
C SER A 67 18.45 -11.09 7.85
N GLN A 68 17.49 -11.72 7.17
CA GLN A 68 17.72 -12.95 6.38
C GLN A 68 18.74 -12.76 5.25
N LEU A 69 18.82 -11.56 4.70
CA LEU A 69 19.75 -11.19 3.64
C LEU A 69 21.07 -10.59 4.14
N ASN A 70 21.28 -10.52 5.48
CA ASN A 70 22.41 -9.85 6.12
C ASN A 70 22.55 -8.37 5.71
N ILE A 71 21.42 -7.68 5.50
CA ILE A 71 21.37 -6.26 5.15
C ILE A 71 21.36 -5.44 6.47
N GLU A 72 22.24 -4.42 6.55
CA GLU A 72 22.32 -3.51 7.69
C GLU A 72 20.99 -2.76 7.89
N VAL A 73 20.53 -2.67 9.15
CA VAL A 73 19.31 -1.94 9.51
C VAL A 73 19.67 -0.72 10.34
N PHE A 74 19.33 0.45 9.82
CA PHE A 74 19.43 1.73 10.51
C PHE A 74 18.06 2.19 11.02
N TYR A 75 17.99 2.53 12.31
CA TYR A 75 16.76 3.06 12.92
C TYR A 75 16.76 4.58 12.89
N HIS A 76 15.92 5.16 12.04
CA HIS A 76 15.75 6.61 11.90
C HIS A 76 15.00 7.17 13.11
N ASP A 77 15.73 7.54 14.14
CA ASP A 77 15.21 8.18 15.34
C ASP A 77 15.03 9.70 15.15
N ASN A 78 16.08 10.36 14.66
CA ASN A 78 16.10 11.80 14.43
C ASN A 78 16.86 12.17 13.14
N ASP A 79 16.66 13.42 12.66
CA ASP A 79 17.19 13.88 11.38
C ASP A 79 18.72 13.97 11.36
N ARG A 80 19.36 14.33 12.50
CA ARG A 80 20.82 14.39 12.59
C ARG A 80 21.44 12.98 12.44
N GLY A 81 20.90 11.98 13.15
CA GLY A 81 21.37 10.61 13.02
C GLY A 81 21.18 10.06 11.61
N LEU A 82 20.10 10.44 10.92
CA LEU A 82 19.90 10.08 9.53
C LEU A 82 20.96 10.71 8.62
N SER A 83 21.21 12.02 8.75
CA SER A 83 22.24 12.70 7.96
C SER A 83 23.64 12.13 8.18
N ASP A 84 23.98 11.84 9.44
CA ASP A 84 25.27 11.21 9.79
C ASP A 84 25.38 9.80 9.17
N PHE A 85 24.31 9.00 9.22
CA PHE A 85 24.27 7.67 8.60
C PHE A 85 24.48 7.73 7.09
N LEU A 86 23.73 8.61 6.40
CA LEU A 86 23.83 8.75 4.94
C LEU A 86 25.22 9.18 4.49
N SER A 87 25.81 10.16 5.18
CA SER A 87 27.14 10.68 4.87
C SER A 87 28.25 9.66 5.18
N LYS A 88 28.21 9.02 6.36
CA LYS A 88 29.21 8.05 6.77
C LYS A 88 29.27 6.83 5.85
N ASN A 89 28.11 6.37 5.39
CA ASN A 89 28.01 5.18 4.53
C ASN A 89 28.11 5.55 3.04
N GLU A 90 28.24 6.84 2.71
CA GLU A 90 28.32 7.33 1.33
C GLU A 90 27.17 6.80 0.47
N ILE A 91 25.93 6.94 0.97
CA ILE A 91 24.74 6.43 0.28
C ILE A 91 24.50 7.23 -1.00
N ASP A 92 24.45 6.54 -2.13
CA ASP A 92 24.25 7.14 -3.46
C ASP A 92 22.78 7.50 -3.71
N LEU A 93 21.86 6.67 -3.23
CA LEU A 93 20.44 6.78 -3.49
C LEU A 93 19.63 6.25 -2.31
N VAL A 94 18.53 6.91 -1.98
CA VAL A 94 17.52 6.34 -1.08
C VAL A 94 16.21 6.10 -1.81
N ILE A 95 15.64 4.91 -1.65
CA ILE A 95 14.33 4.53 -2.17
C ILE A 95 13.33 4.48 -1.02
N THR A 96 12.23 5.24 -1.10
CA THR A 96 11.17 5.21 -0.11
C THR A 96 9.95 4.44 -0.62
N ILE A 97 9.41 3.55 0.20
CA ILE A 97 8.17 2.79 -0.09
C ILE A 97 7.36 2.70 1.19
N ALA A 98 6.21 3.37 1.23
CA ALA A 98 5.32 3.39 2.39
C ALA A 98 6.03 3.71 3.72
N TYR A 99 6.94 4.68 3.72
CA TYR A 99 7.78 5.02 4.87
C TYR A 99 7.06 5.90 5.90
N GLY A 100 6.28 6.88 5.43
CA GLY A 100 5.42 7.73 6.26
C GLY A 100 6.16 8.59 7.30
N LYS A 101 7.42 8.95 7.05
CA LYS A 101 8.16 10.03 7.72
C LYS A 101 8.49 11.11 6.69
N LEU A 102 8.38 12.36 7.08
CA LEU A 102 8.89 13.47 6.30
C LEU A 102 10.42 13.46 6.39
N ILE A 103 11.08 13.72 5.29
CA ILE A 103 12.53 13.86 5.21
C ILE A 103 12.85 15.33 5.00
N ASN A 104 13.65 15.88 5.88
CA ASN A 104 14.03 17.30 5.86
C ASN A 104 15.42 17.46 5.23
N GLU A 105 15.73 18.69 4.83
CA GLU A 105 17.11 19.10 4.59
C GLU A 105 17.92 19.05 5.91
N PRO A 106 19.22 18.67 5.90
CA PRO A 106 20.05 18.35 4.72
C PRO A 106 19.91 16.92 4.20
N SER A 107 19.16 16.02 4.86
CA SER A 107 19.11 14.58 4.51
C SER A 107 18.65 14.34 3.08
N LEU A 108 17.77 15.20 2.51
CA LEU A 108 17.33 15.07 1.10
C LEU A 108 18.47 15.26 0.10
N SER A 109 19.43 16.14 0.41
CA SER A 109 20.51 16.53 -0.50
C SER A 109 21.79 15.70 -0.36
N ILE A 110 21.93 14.86 0.69
CA ILE A 110 23.15 14.08 0.91
C ILE A 110 23.36 13.01 -0.18
N PRO A 111 22.38 12.15 -0.51
CA PRO A 111 22.61 11.15 -1.55
C PRO A 111 22.78 11.79 -2.92
N ARG A 112 23.81 11.36 -3.66
CA ARG A 112 24.15 11.91 -5.01
C ARG A 112 22.94 11.95 -5.95
N TYR A 113 22.15 10.88 -5.95
CA TYR A 113 20.95 10.76 -6.80
C TYR A 113 19.66 11.17 -6.05
N GLY A 114 19.80 11.58 -4.79
CA GLY A 114 18.68 12.02 -3.96
C GLY A 114 17.83 10.88 -3.44
N TRP A 115 16.55 11.16 -3.26
CA TRP A 115 15.55 10.24 -2.74
C TRP A 115 14.50 9.98 -3.80
N LEU A 116 14.18 8.72 -4.05
CA LEU A 116 13.08 8.32 -4.92
C LEU A 116 11.96 7.72 -4.08
N ASN A 117 10.73 7.97 -4.49
CA ASN A 117 9.56 7.33 -3.86
C ASN A 117 8.78 6.51 -4.89
N LEU A 118 8.39 5.29 -4.48
CA LEU A 118 7.37 4.52 -5.16
C LEU A 118 6.00 4.92 -4.63
N HIS A 119 5.26 5.67 -5.43
CA HIS A 119 3.91 6.10 -5.12
C HIS A 119 2.87 5.26 -5.87
N PHE A 120 1.82 4.88 -5.17
CA PHE A 120 0.81 3.95 -5.68
C PHE A 120 -0.37 4.68 -6.36
N SER A 121 -0.06 5.66 -7.19
CA SER A 121 -1.00 6.32 -8.11
C SER A 121 -0.27 6.89 -9.33
N LEU A 122 -1.04 7.39 -10.29
CA LEU A 122 -0.52 8.19 -11.42
C LEU A 122 -0.49 9.67 -10.99
N LEU A 123 0.67 10.13 -10.48
CA LEU A 123 0.84 11.53 -10.08
C LEU A 123 0.65 12.46 -11.30
N PRO A 124 0.03 13.65 -11.10
CA PRO A 124 -0.26 14.33 -9.84
C PRO A 124 -1.58 13.92 -9.17
N LYS A 125 -2.32 12.94 -9.69
CA LYS A 125 -3.53 12.44 -9.04
C LYS A 125 -3.19 11.65 -7.77
N PHE A 126 -4.00 11.86 -6.72
CA PHE A 126 -3.93 11.10 -5.45
C PHE A 126 -2.59 11.24 -4.71
N ARG A 127 -2.03 12.46 -4.60
CA ARG A 127 -0.90 12.76 -3.70
C ARG A 127 -1.29 12.50 -2.26
N GLY A 128 -0.44 11.85 -1.48
CA GLY A 128 -0.62 11.64 -0.04
C GLY A 128 -0.69 10.18 0.40
N ALA A 129 -1.30 9.93 1.56
CA ALA A 129 -1.08 8.71 2.35
C ALA A 129 -1.91 7.49 1.93
N ALA A 130 -2.98 7.65 1.14
CA ALA A 130 -3.91 6.56 0.81
C ALA A 130 -4.34 6.54 -0.68
N PRO A 131 -3.38 6.58 -1.64
CA PRO A 131 -3.68 6.75 -3.06
C PRO A 131 -4.59 5.65 -3.61
N VAL A 132 -4.31 4.37 -3.35
CA VAL A 132 -5.08 3.24 -3.85
C VAL A 132 -6.51 3.26 -3.29
N GLN A 133 -6.66 3.47 -1.98
CA GLN A 133 -7.97 3.55 -1.33
C GLN A 133 -8.82 4.67 -1.93
N ARG A 134 -8.22 5.84 -2.15
CA ARG A 134 -8.94 6.99 -2.71
C ARG A 134 -9.28 6.80 -4.20
N ALA A 135 -8.42 6.17 -4.97
CA ALA A 135 -8.71 5.82 -6.36
C ALA A 135 -9.90 4.86 -6.47
N ILE A 136 -9.92 3.79 -5.67
CA ILE A 136 -11.05 2.84 -5.65
C ILE A 136 -12.34 3.52 -5.18
N LEU A 137 -12.31 4.33 -4.12
CA LEU A 137 -13.49 5.08 -3.63
C LEU A 137 -14.02 6.05 -4.67
N ALA A 138 -13.14 6.71 -5.41
CA ALA A 138 -13.52 7.61 -6.51
C ALA A 138 -14.15 6.88 -7.71
N GLY A 139 -14.05 5.55 -7.75
CA GLY A 139 -14.56 4.73 -8.85
C GLY A 139 -13.61 4.67 -10.05
N GLU A 140 -12.35 4.98 -9.86
CA GLU A 140 -11.35 4.82 -10.91
C GLU A 140 -11.17 3.32 -11.25
N ASN A 141 -11.28 3.01 -12.55
CA ASN A 141 -11.01 1.67 -13.06
C ASN A 141 -9.52 1.46 -13.33
N ARG A 142 -8.75 2.54 -13.44
CA ARG A 142 -7.32 2.54 -13.72
C ARG A 142 -6.61 3.51 -12.81
N THR A 143 -5.49 3.06 -12.27
CA THR A 143 -4.48 3.88 -11.59
C THR A 143 -3.11 3.28 -11.91
N GLY A 144 -2.11 3.45 -11.09
CA GLY A 144 -0.81 2.88 -11.40
C GLY A 144 0.22 3.15 -10.34
N ILE A 145 1.48 3.06 -10.76
CA ILE A 145 2.63 3.42 -9.95
C ILE A 145 3.35 4.62 -10.56
N THR A 146 3.96 5.42 -9.71
CA THR A 146 4.87 6.49 -10.09
C THR A 146 6.16 6.37 -9.29
N ILE A 147 7.31 6.35 -9.95
CA ILE A 147 8.61 6.56 -9.32
C ILE A 147 9.02 8.02 -9.59
N PHE A 148 9.19 8.78 -8.53
CA PHE A 148 9.51 10.20 -8.61
C PHE A 148 10.58 10.59 -7.60
N LYS A 149 11.31 11.69 -7.87
CA LYS A 149 12.31 12.24 -6.97
C LYS A 149 11.63 13.07 -5.88
N LEU A 150 11.96 12.83 -4.62
CA LEU A 150 11.42 13.65 -3.52
C LEU A 150 11.94 15.09 -3.61
N ASP A 151 11.05 16.00 -3.28
CA ASP A 151 11.33 17.42 -3.01
C ASP A 151 10.76 17.81 -1.64
N SER A 152 10.74 19.10 -1.33
CA SER A 152 10.21 19.62 -0.07
C SER A 152 8.69 19.58 0.04
N GLY A 153 7.97 19.31 -1.06
CA GLY A 153 6.52 19.21 -1.10
C GLY A 153 6.01 17.77 -0.85
N MET A 154 4.70 17.65 -0.69
CA MET A 154 4.07 16.34 -0.52
C MET A 154 3.79 15.72 -1.89
N ASP A 155 4.60 14.76 -2.29
CA ASP A 155 4.49 14.01 -3.56
C ASP A 155 4.45 14.93 -4.79
N THR A 156 5.24 16.01 -4.79
CA THR A 156 5.26 17.06 -5.84
C THR A 156 6.44 16.95 -6.80
N GLY A 157 7.45 16.20 -6.44
CA GLY A 157 8.69 16.13 -7.21
C GLY A 157 8.58 15.52 -8.61
N PRO A 158 9.60 15.69 -9.44
CA PRO A 158 9.59 15.27 -10.83
C PRO A 158 9.65 13.75 -10.98
N ILE A 159 9.04 13.26 -12.05
CA ILE A 159 8.75 11.84 -12.32
C ILE A 159 9.84 11.22 -13.20
N TYR A 160 10.36 10.06 -12.77
CA TYR A 160 11.20 9.20 -13.60
C TYR A 160 10.38 8.22 -14.44
N LEU A 161 9.33 7.61 -13.82
CA LEU A 161 8.54 6.58 -14.49
C LEU A 161 7.11 6.57 -13.97
N GLN A 162 6.15 6.36 -14.88
CA GLN A 162 4.77 6.04 -14.56
C GLN A 162 4.31 4.83 -15.35
N GLN A 163 3.60 3.92 -14.67
CA GLN A 163 2.97 2.77 -15.31
C GLN A 163 1.53 2.66 -14.89
N GLN A 164 0.62 2.60 -15.86
CA GLN A 164 -0.81 2.47 -15.64
C GLN A 164 -1.21 1.00 -15.53
N TYR A 165 -2.18 0.72 -14.65
CA TYR A 165 -2.72 -0.62 -14.43
C TYR A 165 -4.23 -0.57 -14.22
N ASP A 166 -4.93 -1.62 -14.68
CA ASP A 166 -6.37 -1.80 -14.43
C ASP A 166 -6.59 -2.36 -13.03
N ILE A 167 -7.41 -1.65 -12.24
CA ILE A 167 -7.76 -2.03 -10.86
C ILE A 167 -9.23 -2.41 -10.70
N SER A 168 -9.93 -2.57 -11.81
CA SER A 168 -11.34 -2.97 -11.81
C SER A 168 -11.52 -4.25 -10.99
N ASN A 169 -12.50 -4.25 -10.09
CA ASN A 169 -12.83 -5.39 -9.22
C ASN A 169 -11.75 -5.84 -8.22
N LEU A 170 -10.59 -5.20 -8.19
CA LEU A 170 -9.56 -5.50 -7.19
C LEU A 170 -9.82 -4.72 -5.90
N ASN A 171 -9.45 -5.31 -4.76
CA ASN A 171 -9.40 -4.61 -3.48
C ASN A 171 -8.02 -3.96 -3.26
N THR A 172 -7.94 -3.10 -2.25
CA THR A 172 -6.69 -2.38 -1.95
C THR A 172 -5.50 -3.30 -1.68
N GLY A 173 -5.70 -4.41 -0.97
CA GLY A 173 -4.61 -5.37 -0.69
C GLY A 173 -4.05 -5.97 -1.98
N GLU A 174 -4.93 -6.44 -2.85
CA GLU A 174 -4.55 -7.02 -4.15
C GLU A 174 -3.81 -6.00 -5.03
N VAL A 175 -4.31 -4.75 -5.09
CA VAL A 175 -3.65 -3.68 -5.86
C VAL A 175 -2.26 -3.38 -5.30
N LEU A 176 -2.13 -3.23 -3.98
CA LEU A 176 -0.85 -2.92 -3.34
C LEU A 176 0.18 -4.04 -3.56
N ASP A 177 -0.22 -5.32 -3.49
CA ASP A 177 0.66 -6.45 -3.75
C ASP A 177 1.17 -6.49 -5.20
N ILE A 178 0.28 -6.16 -6.16
CA ILE A 178 0.65 -6.05 -7.57
C ILE A 178 1.60 -4.86 -7.77
N PHE A 179 1.27 -3.70 -7.21
CA PHE A 179 2.07 -2.48 -7.39
C PHE A 179 3.44 -2.55 -6.72
N ALA A 180 3.57 -3.26 -5.60
CA ALA A 180 4.86 -3.53 -4.98
C ALA A 180 5.79 -4.33 -5.91
N LYS A 181 5.25 -5.35 -6.60
CA LYS A 181 6.01 -6.16 -7.56
C LYS A 181 6.35 -5.38 -8.83
N LEU A 182 5.40 -4.63 -9.39
CA LEU A 182 5.64 -3.76 -10.54
C LEU A 182 6.68 -2.68 -10.22
N GLY A 183 6.59 -2.07 -9.04
CA GLY A 183 7.56 -1.08 -8.57
C GLY A 183 8.97 -1.63 -8.46
N ALA A 184 9.14 -2.87 -8.01
CA ALA A 184 10.45 -3.52 -7.95
C ALA A 184 11.10 -3.65 -9.34
N LEU A 185 10.32 -4.02 -10.35
CA LEU A 185 10.80 -4.10 -11.74
C LEU A 185 11.06 -2.71 -12.33
N ALA A 186 10.16 -1.75 -12.05
CA ALA A 186 10.28 -0.39 -12.52
C ALA A 186 11.54 0.31 -11.96
N PHE A 187 11.96 0.00 -10.72
CA PHE A 187 13.22 0.53 -10.19
C PHE A 187 14.44 0.10 -10.97
N ILE A 188 14.48 -1.12 -11.53
CA ILE A 188 15.59 -1.56 -12.37
C ILE A 188 15.71 -0.71 -13.65
N GLU A 189 14.58 -0.32 -14.21
CA GLU A 189 14.52 0.58 -15.37
C GLU A 189 15.00 1.99 -14.98
N VAL A 190 14.46 2.54 -13.89
CA VAL A 190 14.83 3.87 -13.39
C VAL A 190 16.31 3.95 -12.99
N LEU A 191 16.91 2.90 -12.42
CA LEU A 191 18.33 2.89 -12.09
C LEU A 191 19.22 2.93 -13.34
N LYS A 192 18.80 2.29 -14.44
CA LYS A 192 19.48 2.42 -15.74
C LYS A 192 19.42 3.85 -16.26
N ASP A 193 18.23 4.47 -16.18
CA ASP A 193 18.04 5.85 -16.61
C ASP A 193 18.91 6.82 -15.80
N ILE A 194 18.98 6.65 -14.50
CA ILE A 194 19.84 7.45 -13.61
C ILE A 194 21.32 7.29 -13.99
N SER A 195 21.76 6.05 -14.29
CA SER A 195 23.12 5.77 -14.71
C SER A 195 23.46 6.44 -16.06
N ASN A 196 22.46 6.65 -16.91
CA ASN A 196 22.57 7.36 -18.20
C ASN A 196 22.33 8.87 -18.07
N GLU A 197 22.34 9.40 -16.83
CA GLU A 197 22.11 10.83 -16.53
C GLU A 197 20.76 11.38 -17.02
N SER A 198 19.77 10.52 -17.17
CA SER A 198 18.41 10.94 -17.53
C SER A 198 17.83 11.82 -16.44
N THR A 199 17.16 12.90 -16.84
CA THR A 199 16.51 13.84 -15.92
C THR A 199 15.03 13.53 -15.78
N PRO A 200 14.49 13.54 -14.55
CA PRO A 200 13.06 13.32 -14.34
C PRO A 200 12.24 14.51 -14.84
N ILE A 201 11.00 14.25 -15.24
CA ILE A 201 10.09 15.22 -15.87
C ILE A 201 9.17 15.83 -14.80
N PRO A 202 8.98 17.16 -14.75
CA PRO A 202 8.02 17.79 -13.85
C PRO A 202 6.61 17.21 -14.01
N GLN A 203 5.88 17.07 -12.89
CA GLN A 203 4.49 16.64 -12.93
C GLN A 203 3.63 17.63 -13.72
N SER A 204 2.68 17.11 -14.50
CA SER A 204 1.72 17.93 -15.27
C SER A 204 0.30 17.38 -15.12
N GLY A 205 -0.69 18.25 -15.26
CA GLY A 205 -2.10 17.92 -15.11
C GLY A 205 -2.71 18.32 -13.77
N GLU A 206 -3.96 17.97 -13.56
CA GLU A 206 -4.73 18.32 -12.36
C GLU A 206 -4.33 17.43 -11.18
N ALA A 207 -3.92 18.07 -10.10
CA ALA A 207 -3.53 17.37 -8.88
C ALA A 207 -4.74 17.09 -7.99
N SER A 208 -4.75 15.91 -7.35
CA SER A 208 -5.73 15.57 -6.31
C SER A 208 -5.06 14.97 -5.08
N LEU A 209 -5.75 15.04 -3.93
CA LEU A 209 -5.22 14.61 -2.65
C LEU A 209 -5.79 13.26 -2.22
N ALA A 210 -4.93 12.39 -1.73
CA ALA A 210 -5.27 11.11 -1.12
C ALA A 210 -5.03 11.15 0.40
N ARG A 211 -5.93 11.84 1.12
CA ARG A 211 -5.86 11.95 2.59
C ARG A 211 -5.92 10.56 3.22
N LYS A 212 -5.23 10.43 4.37
CA LYS A 212 -5.28 9.22 5.21
C LYS A 212 -6.74 8.84 5.48
N VAL A 213 -7.02 7.54 5.41
CA VAL A 213 -8.36 6.99 5.75
C VAL A 213 -8.60 7.15 7.24
N LEU A 214 -9.72 7.76 7.59
CA LEU A 214 -10.20 7.89 8.97
C LEU A 214 -11.05 6.69 9.34
N LYS A 215 -11.08 6.34 10.62
CA LYS A 215 -11.81 5.16 11.12
C LYS A 215 -13.32 5.29 10.88
N GLU A 216 -13.83 6.50 10.97
CA GLU A 216 -15.25 6.84 10.78
C GLU A 216 -15.70 6.62 9.32
N GLU A 217 -14.79 6.81 8.37
CA GLU A 217 -15.07 6.61 6.95
C GLU A 217 -15.35 5.14 6.57
N THR A 218 -14.95 4.20 7.43
CA THR A 218 -15.00 2.76 7.12
C THR A 218 -16.33 2.11 7.48
N GLU A 219 -17.22 2.81 8.14
CA GLU A 219 -18.59 2.35 8.38
C GLU A 219 -19.41 2.37 7.10
N ILE A 220 -20.11 1.27 6.83
CA ILE A 220 -21.00 1.15 5.67
C ILE A 220 -22.24 1.99 5.92
N ASN A 221 -22.56 2.85 4.97
CA ASN A 221 -23.78 3.64 4.99
C ASN A 221 -24.81 3.01 4.05
N TRP A 222 -25.75 2.26 4.61
CA TRP A 222 -26.81 1.61 3.84
C TRP A 222 -27.72 2.62 3.09
N HIS A 223 -27.77 3.88 3.54
CA HIS A 223 -28.48 4.96 2.84
C HIS A 223 -27.66 5.57 1.66
N ALA A 224 -26.46 5.03 1.37
CA ALA A 224 -25.74 5.30 0.14
C ALA A 224 -26.15 4.31 -0.97
N GLU A 225 -25.68 4.57 -2.20
CA GLU A 225 -25.85 3.66 -3.33
C GLU A 225 -25.06 2.36 -3.17
N ALA A 226 -25.57 1.26 -3.68
CA ALA A 226 -24.88 -0.04 -3.64
C ALA A 226 -23.49 0.02 -4.27
N ALA A 227 -23.34 0.73 -5.40
CA ALA A 227 -22.05 0.90 -6.07
C ALA A 227 -21.02 1.64 -5.19
N PHE A 228 -21.46 2.62 -4.38
CA PHE A 228 -20.55 3.30 -3.46
C PHE A 228 -20.12 2.38 -2.30
N ASN A 229 -21.05 1.61 -1.74
CA ASN A 229 -20.74 0.67 -0.65
C ASN A 229 -19.85 -0.48 -1.14
N GLU A 230 -20.05 -0.99 -2.35
CA GLU A 230 -19.16 -1.99 -2.95
C GLU A 230 -17.74 -1.46 -3.10
N ARG A 231 -17.57 -0.25 -3.65
CA ARG A 231 -16.26 0.42 -3.73
C ARG A 231 -15.64 0.63 -2.35
N LYS A 232 -16.44 1.03 -1.35
CA LYS A 232 -15.98 1.19 0.03
C LYS A 232 -15.44 -0.13 0.60
N ILE A 233 -16.10 -1.24 0.37
CA ILE A 233 -15.64 -2.57 0.80
C ILE A 233 -14.30 -2.88 0.15
N ARG A 234 -14.17 -2.74 -1.17
CA ARG A 234 -12.89 -2.97 -1.87
C ARG A 234 -11.79 -2.01 -1.42
N ALA A 235 -12.10 -0.73 -1.28
CA ALA A 235 -11.14 0.31 -0.91
C ALA A 235 -10.54 0.07 0.49
N PHE A 236 -11.30 -0.52 1.40
CA PHE A 236 -10.83 -0.71 2.77
C PHE A 236 -10.42 -2.15 3.09
N THR A 237 -10.55 -3.08 2.16
CA THR A 237 -10.08 -4.47 2.33
C THR A 237 -8.60 -4.58 1.96
N PRO A 238 -7.76 -5.28 2.77
CA PRO A 238 -8.07 -5.95 4.03
C PRO A 238 -8.08 -5.03 5.27
N LYS A 239 -7.48 -3.85 5.16
CA LYS A 239 -7.33 -2.89 6.28
C LYS A 239 -7.60 -1.46 5.80
N PRO A 240 -8.31 -0.66 6.64
CA PRO A 240 -8.82 -0.93 8.00
C PRO A 240 -10.03 -1.86 8.05
N GLY A 241 -10.69 -2.17 6.92
CA GLY A 241 -11.88 -2.99 6.78
C GLY A 241 -13.17 -2.16 6.82
N ALA A 242 -14.05 -2.33 5.82
CA ALA A 242 -15.39 -1.78 5.85
C ALA A 242 -16.28 -2.59 6.80
N TRP A 243 -17.08 -1.93 7.61
CA TRP A 243 -17.87 -2.61 8.65
C TRP A 243 -19.26 -2.02 8.82
N THR A 244 -20.14 -2.81 9.41
CA THR A 244 -21.49 -2.43 9.83
C THR A 244 -21.79 -3.03 11.20
N ASN A 245 -22.90 -2.63 11.81
CA ASN A 245 -23.41 -3.26 13.03
C ASN A 245 -24.47 -4.32 12.68
N PHE A 246 -24.43 -5.44 13.39
CA PHE A 246 -25.47 -6.43 13.38
C PHE A 246 -25.68 -6.98 14.79
N GLY A 247 -26.90 -6.85 15.34
CA GLY A 247 -27.21 -7.31 16.70
C GLY A 247 -26.31 -6.70 17.78
N GLY A 248 -25.92 -5.43 17.63
CA GLY A 248 -25.04 -4.71 18.55
C GLY A 248 -23.55 -5.08 18.46
N LYS A 249 -23.16 -5.92 17.50
CA LYS A 249 -21.78 -6.33 17.27
C LYS A 249 -21.27 -5.83 15.92
N ARG A 250 -19.97 -5.53 15.87
CA ARG A 250 -19.33 -5.12 14.62
C ARG A 250 -19.16 -6.33 13.71
N LEU A 251 -19.59 -6.17 12.45
CA LEU A 251 -19.37 -7.12 11.37
C LEU A 251 -18.58 -6.43 10.25
N ARG A 252 -17.38 -6.89 9.98
CA ARG A 252 -16.60 -6.43 8.83
C ARG A 252 -17.05 -7.17 7.59
N ILE A 253 -17.29 -6.45 6.51
CA ILE A 253 -17.59 -7.01 5.19
C ILE A 253 -16.34 -6.94 4.36
N GLU A 254 -15.88 -8.07 3.83
CA GLU A 254 -14.59 -8.17 3.14
C GLU A 254 -14.75 -8.35 1.63
N LYS A 255 -15.88 -8.93 1.19
CA LYS A 255 -16.16 -9.12 -0.23
C LYS A 255 -17.66 -9.02 -0.48
N ALA A 256 -18.01 -8.28 -1.53
CA ALA A 256 -19.39 -8.12 -1.97
C ALA A 256 -19.47 -7.98 -3.49
N LYS A 257 -20.68 -8.14 -4.04
CA LYS A 257 -21.02 -7.86 -5.44
C LYS A 257 -22.24 -6.97 -5.51
N LEU A 258 -22.41 -6.29 -6.63
CA LEU A 258 -23.61 -5.53 -6.92
C LEU A 258 -24.77 -6.44 -7.28
N SER A 259 -25.98 -6.06 -6.86
CA SER A 259 -27.25 -6.65 -7.26
C SER A 259 -28.23 -5.54 -7.65
N ALA A 260 -29.07 -5.82 -8.66
CA ALA A 260 -30.10 -4.90 -9.11
C ALA A 260 -31.36 -4.90 -8.22
N GLU A 261 -31.45 -5.80 -7.24
CA GLU A 261 -32.57 -5.86 -6.30
C GLU A 261 -32.63 -4.59 -5.44
N SER A 262 -33.80 -4.28 -4.92
CA SER A 262 -34.03 -3.06 -4.14
C SER A 262 -34.96 -3.33 -2.98
N GLY A 263 -34.87 -2.49 -1.95
CA GLY A 263 -35.68 -2.56 -0.74
C GLY A 263 -35.35 -1.41 0.21
N SER A 264 -35.85 -1.46 1.42
CA SER A 264 -35.50 -0.46 2.45
C SER A 264 -34.02 -0.59 2.81
N PRO A 265 -33.26 0.52 2.86
CA PRO A 265 -31.82 0.48 3.17
C PRO A 265 -31.51 -0.28 4.44
N GLY A 266 -30.49 -1.15 4.39
CA GLY A 266 -30.05 -2.00 5.50
C GLY A 266 -30.84 -3.30 5.67
N THR A 267 -32.00 -3.46 5.01
CA THR A 267 -32.81 -4.68 5.14
C THR A 267 -32.16 -5.86 4.39
N ILE A 268 -32.12 -7.02 5.04
CA ILE A 268 -31.74 -8.29 4.43
C ILE A 268 -32.88 -8.78 3.55
N LEU A 269 -32.72 -8.70 2.23
CA LEU A 269 -33.71 -9.10 1.24
C LEU A 269 -33.78 -10.61 1.07
N LYS A 270 -32.63 -11.26 1.09
CA LYS A 270 -32.46 -12.71 0.96
C LYS A 270 -31.32 -13.17 1.85
N LEU A 271 -31.40 -14.42 2.28
CA LEU A 271 -30.35 -15.09 3.06
C LEU A 271 -29.43 -15.94 2.18
N ASP A 272 -29.94 -16.47 1.07
CA ASP A 272 -29.20 -17.26 0.11
C ASP A 272 -29.54 -16.79 -1.32
N PRO A 273 -28.64 -16.05 -2.00
CA PRO A 273 -27.44 -15.41 -1.43
C PRO A 273 -27.78 -14.31 -0.42
N LEU A 274 -26.81 -13.93 0.45
CA LEU A 274 -27.04 -12.83 1.40
C LEU A 274 -27.11 -11.49 0.67
N LEU A 275 -28.31 -11.00 0.46
CA LEU A 275 -28.58 -9.72 -0.20
C LEU A 275 -29.03 -8.66 0.81
N VAL A 276 -28.41 -7.50 0.76
CA VAL A 276 -28.76 -6.36 1.62
C VAL A 276 -29.05 -5.14 0.77
N ALA A 277 -30.22 -4.53 0.99
CA ALA A 277 -30.65 -3.35 0.28
C ALA A 277 -29.80 -2.11 0.63
N CYS A 278 -29.54 -1.29 -0.37
CA CYS A 278 -28.99 0.06 -0.24
C CYS A 278 -30.04 1.10 -0.67
N LYS A 279 -29.69 2.40 -0.61
CA LYS A 279 -30.59 3.46 -1.12
C LYS A 279 -31.01 3.21 -2.57
N GLN A 280 -30.10 2.74 -3.40
CA GLN A 280 -30.33 2.31 -4.76
C GLN A 280 -29.55 1.04 -5.02
N GLY A 281 -30.25 -0.02 -5.48
CA GLY A 281 -29.68 -1.34 -5.64
C GLY A 281 -29.46 -2.07 -4.34
N ALA A 282 -28.76 -3.19 -4.40
CA ALA A 282 -28.38 -4.01 -3.26
C ALA A 282 -26.96 -4.51 -3.42
N ILE A 283 -26.37 -5.02 -2.35
CA ILE A 283 -25.12 -5.76 -2.39
C ILE A 283 -25.33 -7.21 -1.94
N GLU A 284 -24.75 -8.14 -2.69
CA GLU A 284 -24.56 -9.52 -2.29
C GLU A 284 -23.30 -9.61 -1.46
N ILE A 285 -23.41 -9.95 -0.19
CA ILE A 285 -22.28 -10.13 0.71
C ILE A 285 -21.75 -11.55 0.55
N LEU A 286 -20.47 -11.67 0.23
CA LEU A 286 -19.80 -12.96 -0.04
C LEU A 286 -18.95 -13.43 1.13
N SER A 287 -18.23 -12.49 1.78
CA SER A 287 -17.33 -12.81 2.88
C SER A 287 -17.39 -11.75 3.96
N VAL A 288 -17.38 -12.21 5.20
CA VAL A 288 -17.47 -11.39 6.40
C VAL A 288 -16.42 -11.80 7.44
N CYS A 289 -16.15 -10.91 8.37
CA CYS A 289 -15.33 -11.19 9.54
C CYS A 289 -16.02 -10.59 10.78
N PRO A 290 -16.74 -11.42 11.57
CA PRO A 290 -17.35 -10.98 12.83
C PRO A 290 -16.30 -10.56 13.84
N GLU A 291 -16.66 -9.66 14.73
CA GLU A 291 -15.77 -9.20 15.79
C GLU A 291 -15.22 -10.37 16.63
N GLY A 292 -13.87 -10.41 16.77
CA GLY A 292 -13.17 -11.48 17.50
C GLY A 292 -13.07 -12.81 16.76
N SER A 293 -13.53 -12.89 15.51
CA SER A 293 -13.52 -14.12 14.71
C SER A 293 -12.57 -14.00 13.51
N ARG A 294 -12.42 -15.10 12.78
CA ARG A 294 -11.72 -15.13 11.49
C ARG A 294 -12.70 -14.80 10.36
N SER A 295 -12.14 -14.44 9.22
CA SER A 295 -12.88 -14.32 7.94
C SER A 295 -13.59 -15.64 7.62
N MET A 296 -14.83 -15.56 7.11
CA MET A 296 -15.65 -16.70 6.71
C MET A 296 -16.62 -16.32 5.59
N ASP A 297 -17.15 -17.32 4.91
CA ASP A 297 -18.22 -17.12 3.94
C ASP A 297 -19.47 -16.57 4.61
N ALA A 298 -20.21 -15.70 3.91
CA ALA A 298 -21.44 -15.11 4.41
C ALA A 298 -22.49 -16.16 4.78
N GLN A 299 -22.54 -17.29 4.02
CA GLN A 299 -23.47 -18.39 4.31
C GLN A 299 -23.13 -19.13 5.61
N ASP A 300 -21.85 -19.30 5.92
CA ASP A 300 -21.41 -19.89 7.19
C ASP A 300 -21.78 -18.99 8.36
N TRP A 301 -21.59 -17.66 8.17
CA TRP A 301 -21.97 -16.69 9.19
C TRP A 301 -23.48 -16.68 9.45
N ILE A 302 -24.33 -16.72 8.41
CA ILE A 302 -25.80 -16.76 8.54
C ILE A 302 -26.25 -17.94 9.35
N ARG A 303 -25.70 -19.13 9.07
CA ARG A 303 -26.05 -20.37 9.81
C ARG A 303 -25.71 -20.23 11.30
N GLY A 304 -24.56 -19.65 11.63
CA GLY A 304 -24.11 -19.43 13.00
C GLY A 304 -24.88 -18.34 13.76
N ALA A 305 -25.23 -17.25 13.07
CA ALA A 305 -25.85 -16.08 13.64
C ALA A 305 -27.38 -16.18 13.75
N ARG A 306 -28.02 -17.25 13.23
CA ARG A 306 -29.48 -17.52 13.26
C ARG A 306 -30.30 -16.33 12.73
N ILE A 307 -29.87 -15.80 11.59
CA ILE A 307 -30.48 -14.62 10.98
C ILE A 307 -31.82 -15.00 10.33
N SER A 308 -32.84 -14.18 10.47
CA SER A 308 -34.10 -14.29 9.74
C SER A 308 -34.18 -13.30 8.58
N SER A 309 -34.95 -13.63 7.55
CA SER A 309 -35.28 -12.69 6.47
C SER A 309 -36.03 -11.49 7.08
N GLY A 310 -35.74 -10.30 6.56
CA GLY A 310 -36.28 -9.04 7.08
C GLY A 310 -35.52 -8.44 8.27
N ALA A 311 -34.49 -9.11 8.80
CA ALA A 311 -33.58 -8.48 9.72
C ALA A 311 -32.82 -7.32 9.03
N SER A 312 -32.32 -6.36 9.79
CA SER A 312 -31.61 -5.20 9.26
C SER A 312 -30.23 -5.02 9.87
N PHE A 313 -29.34 -4.48 9.05
CA PHE A 313 -28.08 -3.89 9.46
C PHE A 313 -28.27 -2.42 9.85
N GLY A 314 -27.51 -1.92 10.83
CA GLY A 314 -27.55 -0.51 11.27
C GLY A 314 -27.14 -0.35 12.70
#